data_1212913efd78629d91265d39ccd428d1
#
_entry.id   1212913efd78629d91265d39ccd428d1
#
_cell.length_a   1.000
_cell.length_b   1.000
_cell.length_c   1.000
_cell.angle_alpha   90.00
_cell.angle_beta   90.00
_cell.angle_gamma   90.00
#
_symmetry.space_group_name_H-M   'P 1'
#
loop_
_entity.id
_entity.type
_entity.pdbx_description
1 polymer ?
#
loop_
_entity_poly.entity_id
_entity_poly.type
_entity_poly.pdbx_seq_one_letter_code
_entity_poly.pdbx_strand_id
1 'polypeptide(L)'
;MKYSKKNKNYFKQKKTNKNPFRKTYKKTYNKKTHKNLFRKTYKKTYKKTYRNIKKDYHTYIVKSKVLNENLIKKIMEKRGNWRPFHKIHKNSFPDFIYTDFTTTHGNKDLFDLKVCIKNIIGEEKKKISKKNNLNETLKETLKKHPNEIFAKCLIQDYTINIIPSNFENIKKLGKELFEKKKVWILKPIKGLLGMGIEIFDNYADFIKFVEDNLEPRDINDLDYEEVREKYKLVGEINKIVIKAIFLSKEYVIEEYILDPLLFENKKFHIRPVFLYHKRDNKTVEGSLFKKILLAHAKEDYIKDDFKNIDIHDSHFRSTSRRLFFPNAFENTLTENQIANLMEQINLIGKYIIGSLDVGCYKESKYCYEVLGVDIIITKDLQCKIMEVQMTNISFATTKFNDALDEELFESCMENVIDYYYPPANPIEPINGFTKLNITF
;
A
#
# COMPACT_ATOMS: atom_id res chain seq x y z
N MET A 1 -6.12 -16.12 -53.87
CA MET A 1 -5.78 -14.83 -54.46
C MET A 1 -4.49 -14.31 -53.87
N LYS A 2 -3.52 -14.06 -54.75
CA LYS A 2 -2.19 -13.53 -54.48
C LYS A 2 -2.25 -12.04 -54.16
N TYR A 3 -1.48 -11.56 -53.16
CA TYR A 3 -0.82 -10.23 -53.12
C TYR A 3 0.14 -10.29 -51.96
N SER A 4 1.34 -10.27 -52.11
CA SER A 4 2.47 -9.63 -52.81
C SER A 4 3.35 -8.90 -51.76
N LYS A 5 4.56 -9.40 -51.70
CA LYS A 5 5.73 -8.81 -51.06
C LYS A 5 6.04 -7.41 -51.63
N LYS A 6 6.37 -6.45 -50.80
CA LYS A 6 7.29 -5.29 -51.00
C LYS A 6 7.19 -4.45 -49.73
N ASN A 7 8.25 -4.23 -48.94
CA ASN A 7 9.39 -3.42 -49.21
C ASN A 7 10.48 -3.64 -48.11
N LYS A 8 11.60 -4.10 -48.56
CA LYS A 8 12.89 -3.90 -47.88
C LYS A 8 13.52 -2.62 -48.46
N ASN A 9 14.37 -2.03 -47.64
CA ASN A 9 15.33 -0.98 -47.93
C ASN A 9 14.87 0.46 -47.63
N TYR A 10 15.34 0.93 -46.45
CA TYR A 10 15.92 2.29 -46.30
C TYR A 10 16.59 2.33 -44.91
N PHE A 11 17.83 2.39 -44.86
CA PHE A 11 18.75 3.34 -44.24
C PHE A 11 20.13 2.69 -43.97
N LYS A 12 20.96 2.75 -44.99
CA LYS A 12 22.41 2.82 -44.79
C LYS A 12 22.83 4.19 -45.29
N GLN A 13 23.10 5.10 -44.40
CA GLN A 13 24.00 6.24 -44.67
C GLN A 13 24.95 6.42 -43.50
N LYS A 14 26.16 5.94 -43.71
CA LYS A 14 27.35 6.35 -42.98
C LYS A 14 27.63 7.83 -43.33
N LYS A 15 27.61 8.72 -42.36
CA LYS A 15 28.33 10.00 -42.46
C LYS A 15 29.48 9.99 -41.49
N THR A 16 30.65 9.81 -42.06
CA THR A 16 31.95 10.07 -41.44
C THR A 16 32.16 11.57 -41.39
N ASN A 17 31.99 12.19 -40.22
CA ASN A 17 32.51 13.52 -39.98
C ASN A 17 33.93 13.41 -39.40
N LYS A 18 34.91 13.57 -40.26
CA LYS A 18 36.30 13.76 -39.90
C LYS A 18 36.46 15.18 -39.35
N ASN A 19 36.77 15.30 -38.09
CA ASN A 19 37.11 16.53 -37.39
C ASN A 19 38.55 16.93 -37.76
N PRO A 20 38.83 18.07 -38.43
CA PRO A 20 40.14 18.44 -38.98
C PRO A 20 41.15 18.96 -37.96
N PHE A 21 40.87 18.98 -36.67
CA PHE A 21 41.78 19.52 -35.64
C PHE A 21 42.67 18.51 -34.94
N ARG A 22 43.04 17.41 -35.58
CA ARG A 22 43.90 16.37 -34.97
C ARG A 22 45.25 16.21 -35.62
N LYS A 23 45.86 17.30 -36.04
CA LYS A 23 47.30 17.28 -36.45
C LYS A 23 47.93 18.54 -36.00
N THR A 24 48.61 18.50 -34.89
CA THR A 24 49.86 19.19 -34.47
C THR A 24 49.87 19.27 -32.96
N TYR A 25 50.58 18.42 -32.34
CA TYR A 25 51.33 18.54 -31.10
C TYR A 25 51.83 17.16 -30.65
N LYS A 26 52.76 16.60 -31.45
CA LYS A 26 53.70 15.59 -30.94
C LYS A 26 54.94 16.35 -30.52
N LYS A 27 55.04 16.79 -29.27
CA LYS A 27 56.30 17.08 -28.59
C LYS A 27 56.38 16.21 -27.36
N THR A 28 57.42 15.42 -27.41
CA THR A 28 57.97 14.54 -26.38
C THR A 28 58.04 15.23 -25.03
N TYR A 29 57.20 14.78 -24.08
CA TYR A 29 57.42 15.02 -22.67
C TYR A 29 57.25 13.70 -21.88
N ASN A 30 58.22 13.47 -21.01
CA ASN A 30 58.35 12.29 -20.18
C ASN A 30 57.09 12.09 -19.32
N LYS A 31 56.16 11.20 -19.75
CA LYS A 31 54.75 11.13 -19.32
C LYS A 31 54.53 10.33 -18.01
N LYS A 32 55.54 9.85 -17.29
CA LYS A 32 55.32 8.97 -16.14
C LYS A 32 55.32 9.67 -14.76
N THR A 33 56.02 10.78 -14.58
CA THR A 33 56.16 11.43 -13.27
C THR A 33 55.05 12.47 -12.97
N HIS A 34 54.64 13.25 -13.98
CA HIS A 34 53.62 14.30 -13.77
C HIS A 34 52.18 13.75 -13.66
N LYS A 35 51.85 12.64 -14.30
CA LYS A 35 50.50 12.06 -14.19
C LYS A 35 50.14 11.56 -12.79
N ASN A 36 51.13 11.11 -12.03
CA ASN A 36 50.88 10.63 -10.67
C ASN A 36 50.81 11.74 -9.64
N LEU A 37 51.52 12.84 -9.84
CA LEU A 37 51.42 13.99 -8.93
C LEU A 37 50.08 14.71 -9.12
N PHE A 38 49.67 14.99 -10.38
CA PHE A 38 48.38 15.62 -10.67
C PHE A 38 47.19 14.77 -10.18
N ARG A 39 47.23 13.44 -10.35
CA ARG A 39 46.17 12.57 -9.83
C ARG A 39 46.14 12.50 -8.29
N LYS A 40 47.27 12.56 -7.61
CA LYS A 40 47.36 12.60 -6.14
C LYS A 40 46.91 13.96 -5.59
N THR A 41 47.29 15.04 -6.19
CA THR A 41 46.90 16.41 -5.78
C THR A 41 45.43 16.64 -6.06
N TYR A 42 44.96 16.30 -7.26
CA TYR A 42 43.52 16.42 -7.60
C TYR A 42 42.62 15.56 -6.70
N LYS A 43 43.02 14.31 -6.42
CA LYS A 43 42.28 13.46 -5.48
C LYS A 43 42.31 13.98 -4.03
N LYS A 44 43.39 14.63 -3.61
CA LYS A 44 43.53 15.18 -2.25
C LYS A 44 42.76 16.49 -2.09
N THR A 45 42.81 17.36 -3.07
CA THR A 45 42.08 18.67 -3.12
C THR A 45 40.57 18.36 -3.29
N TYR A 46 40.18 17.48 -4.21
CA TYR A 46 38.79 17.11 -4.41
C TYR A 46 38.18 16.44 -3.17
N LYS A 47 38.92 15.52 -2.50
CA LYS A 47 38.46 14.92 -1.23
C LYS A 47 38.38 15.94 -0.08
N LYS A 48 39.20 16.98 -0.06
CA LYS A 48 39.21 18.00 0.99
C LYS A 48 38.10 19.04 0.77
N THR A 49 37.86 19.44 -0.48
CA THR A 49 36.81 20.40 -0.86
C THR A 49 35.42 19.76 -0.72
N TYR A 50 35.24 18.49 -1.06
CA TYR A 50 33.94 17.81 -0.91
C TYR A 50 33.63 17.36 0.52
N ARG A 51 34.63 17.28 1.42
CA ARG A 51 34.36 16.97 2.83
C ARG A 51 33.80 18.12 3.65
N ASN A 52 33.86 19.35 3.14
CA ASN A 52 33.50 20.57 3.86
C ASN A 52 32.38 21.40 3.24
N ILE A 53 31.74 20.93 2.16
CA ILE A 53 30.46 21.52 1.75
C ILE A 53 29.43 20.85 2.64
N LYS A 54 29.08 21.46 3.80
CA LYS A 54 27.81 21.19 4.47
C LYS A 54 26.76 21.40 3.39
N LYS A 55 26.05 20.32 3.00
CA LYS A 55 24.88 20.49 2.14
C LYS A 55 23.88 21.33 2.94
N ASP A 56 23.62 22.54 2.49
CA ASP A 56 22.59 23.40 3.09
C ASP A 56 21.18 22.89 2.78
N TYR A 57 21.07 21.73 2.12
CA TYR A 57 19.80 21.10 1.74
C TYR A 57 19.90 19.57 1.78
N HIS A 58 18.76 18.96 2.01
CA HIS A 58 18.52 17.51 1.92
C HIS A 58 17.91 17.14 0.57
N THR A 59 17.98 15.86 0.21
CA THR A 59 17.52 15.41 -1.10
C THR A 59 16.51 14.28 -0.97
N TYR A 60 15.49 14.29 -1.85
CA TYR A 60 14.44 13.33 -1.84
C TYR A 60 14.16 12.71 -3.22
N ILE A 61 13.64 11.47 -3.21
CA ILE A 61 12.99 10.83 -4.35
C ILE A 61 11.57 10.49 -3.96
N VAL A 62 10.61 10.91 -4.80
CA VAL A 62 9.22 10.50 -4.72
C VAL A 62 8.86 9.85 -6.05
N LYS A 63 8.43 8.59 -6.02
CA LYS A 63 8.00 7.79 -7.16
C LYS A 63 6.72 7.06 -6.80
N SER A 64 5.60 7.56 -7.28
CA SER A 64 4.30 6.95 -7.11
C SER A 64 3.49 7.02 -8.41
N LYS A 65 2.79 5.94 -8.75
CA LYS A 65 1.82 5.91 -9.85
C LYS A 65 0.39 6.15 -9.38
N VAL A 66 0.13 5.93 -8.11
CA VAL A 66 -1.22 5.91 -7.55
C VAL A 66 -1.49 7.13 -6.70
N LEU A 67 -0.49 7.60 -5.96
CA LEU A 67 -0.64 8.72 -5.06
C LEU A 67 -0.06 10.00 -5.62
N ASN A 68 -0.54 11.07 -5.07
CA ASN A 68 -0.16 12.44 -5.26
C ASN A 68 1.37 12.66 -5.13
N GLU A 69 2.15 12.15 -6.11
CA GLU A 69 3.58 12.42 -6.19
C GLU A 69 3.83 13.93 -6.05
N ASN A 70 2.97 14.74 -6.67
CA ASN A 70 3.03 16.19 -6.60
C ASN A 70 2.71 16.72 -5.19
N LEU A 71 1.79 16.08 -4.46
CA LEU A 71 1.46 16.46 -3.09
C LEU A 71 2.67 16.29 -2.16
N ILE A 72 3.29 15.10 -2.19
CA ILE A 72 4.47 14.84 -1.36
C ILE A 72 5.63 15.78 -1.73
N LYS A 73 5.84 16.03 -3.02
CA LYS A 73 6.84 17.01 -3.49
C LYS A 73 6.57 18.40 -2.92
N LYS A 74 5.33 18.88 -3.00
CA LYS A 74 4.90 20.16 -2.42
C LYS A 74 5.17 20.23 -0.92
N ILE A 75 4.85 19.15 -0.19
CA ILE A 75 5.10 19.01 1.25
C ILE A 75 6.61 19.10 1.56
N MET A 76 7.46 18.46 0.76
CA MET A 76 8.91 18.51 0.91
C MET A 76 9.47 19.89 0.61
N GLU A 77 9.01 20.53 -0.48
CA GLU A 77 9.44 21.87 -0.89
C GLU A 77 9.07 22.96 0.12
N LYS A 78 7.90 22.85 0.75
CA LYS A 78 7.42 23.75 1.81
C LYS A 78 8.42 23.85 2.98
N ARG A 79 9.19 22.81 3.26
CA ARG A 79 10.21 22.77 4.31
C ARG A 79 11.44 23.62 4.05
N GLY A 80 11.63 24.08 2.80
CA GLY A 80 12.65 25.03 2.39
C GLY A 80 14.05 24.45 2.20
N ASN A 81 14.39 23.39 2.92
CA ASN A 81 15.71 22.74 2.86
C ASN A 81 15.72 21.40 2.12
N TRP A 82 14.68 21.07 1.33
CA TRP A 82 14.57 19.85 0.57
C TRP A 82 14.54 20.12 -0.94
N ARG A 83 15.23 19.27 -1.71
CA ARG A 83 15.29 19.34 -3.17
C ARG A 83 15.19 17.96 -3.80
N PRO A 84 14.65 17.85 -5.03
CA PRO A 84 14.68 16.60 -5.77
C PRO A 84 16.12 16.08 -5.91
N PHE A 85 16.27 14.76 -5.74
CA PHE A 85 17.58 14.13 -5.90
C PHE A 85 17.95 14.01 -7.38
N HIS A 86 19.10 14.56 -7.73
CA HIS A 86 19.73 14.34 -9.04
C HIS A 86 21.03 13.56 -8.84
N LYS A 87 21.15 12.42 -9.50
CA LYS A 87 22.35 11.59 -9.42
C LYS A 87 23.52 12.27 -10.13
N ILE A 88 24.28 13.06 -9.39
CA ILE A 88 25.42 13.81 -9.93
C ILE A 88 26.68 12.94 -9.95
N HIS A 89 26.85 12.03 -8.97
CA HIS A 89 28.02 11.18 -8.84
C HIS A 89 27.63 9.74 -8.52
N LYS A 90 28.49 8.78 -8.88
CA LYS A 90 28.28 7.31 -8.65
C LYS A 90 28.01 6.95 -7.18
N ASN A 91 28.39 7.81 -6.23
CA ASN A 91 28.27 7.59 -4.78
C ASN A 91 27.38 8.62 -4.08
N SER A 92 26.49 9.33 -4.80
CA SER A 92 25.49 10.21 -4.18
C SER A 92 24.21 9.45 -3.92
N PHE A 93 23.61 9.66 -2.75
CA PHE A 93 22.41 8.97 -2.29
C PHE A 93 21.40 10.00 -1.79
N PRO A 94 20.10 9.78 -1.97
CA PRO A 94 19.07 10.65 -1.40
C PRO A 94 18.99 10.47 0.12
N ASP A 95 18.50 11.49 0.80
CA ASP A 95 18.28 11.46 2.23
C ASP A 95 16.91 10.83 2.56
N PHE A 96 15.95 10.92 1.62
CA PHE A 96 14.61 10.39 1.76
C PHE A 96 14.11 9.74 0.46
N ILE A 97 13.43 8.59 0.57
CA ILE A 97 12.69 7.96 -0.53
C ILE A 97 11.27 7.63 -0.09
N TYR A 98 10.31 8.01 -0.93
CA TYR A 98 8.96 7.47 -0.94
C TYR A 98 8.69 6.79 -2.29
N THR A 99 8.28 5.52 -2.26
CA THR A 99 7.94 4.78 -3.49
C THR A 99 6.80 3.81 -3.24
N ASP A 100 5.89 3.68 -4.19
CA ASP A 100 4.86 2.66 -4.14
C ASP A 100 5.32 1.33 -4.77
N PHE A 101 4.56 0.27 -4.51
CA PHE A 101 4.89 -1.08 -4.96
C PHE A 101 4.80 -1.23 -6.48
N THR A 102 4.00 -0.42 -7.16
CA THR A 102 3.75 -0.53 -8.61
C THR A 102 4.93 -0.07 -9.44
N THR A 103 5.85 0.71 -8.85
CA THR A 103 7.05 1.23 -9.53
C THR A 103 8.22 0.25 -9.50
N THR A 104 8.11 -0.89 -8.77
CA THR A 104 9.22 -1.83 -8.56
C THR A 104 9.74 -2.47 -9.83
N HIS A 105 8.87 -2.73 -10.81
CA HIS A 105 9.27 -3.41 -12.06
C HIS A 105 10.11 -2.54 -13.01
N GLY A 106 10.09 -1.22 -12.82
CA GLY A 106 10.88 -0.27 -13.64
C GLY A 106 12.04 0.41 -12.92
N ASN A 107 12.14 0.27 -11.59
CA ASN A 107 13.08 1.04 -10.77
C ASN A 107 13.86 0.18 -9.76
N LYS A 108 14.31 -1.02 -10.20
CA LYS A 108 15.14 -1.90 -9.35
C LYS A 108 16.32 -1.15 -8.72
N ASP A 109 16.90 -0.21 -9.46
CA ASP A 109 18.01 0.61 -9.00
C ASP A 109 17.67 1.52 -7.80
N LEU A 110 16.40 1.92 -7.63
CA LEU A 110 15.99 2.71 -6.47
C LEU A 110 16.02 1.92 -5.16
N PHE A 111 15.80 0.59 -5.24
CA PHE A 111 15.81 -0.27 -4.07
C PHE A 111 17.23 -0.57 -3.57
N ASP A 112 18.21 -0.48 -4.46
CA ASP A 112 19.61 -0.72 -4.13
C ASP A 112 20.34 0.57 -3.67
N LEU A 113 19.64 1.72 -3.66
CA LEU A 113 20.23 2.94 -3.15
C LEU A 113 20.33 2.93 -1.62
N LYS A 114 21.49 3.37 -1.13
CA LYS A 114 21.65 3.75 0.28
C LYS A 114 20.87 5.01 0.55
N VAL A 115 20.00 4.97 1.54
CA VAL A 115 19.18 6.11 1.94
C VAL A 115 19.11 6.21 3.45
N CYS A 116 18.90 7.43 3.96
CA CYS A 116 18.69 7.59 5.40
C CYS A 116 17.31 7.14 5.83
N ILE A 117 16.26 7.57 5.11
CA ILE A 117 14.86 7.30 5.46
C ILE A 117 14.14 6.73 4.25
N LYS A 118 13.47 5.60 4.42
CA LYS A 118 12.78 4.89 3.36
C LYS A 118 11.53 4.22 3.89
N ASN A 119 10.46 4.22 3.08
CA ASN A 119 9.29 3.41 3.38
C ASN A 119 9.57 1.91 3.21
N ILE A 120 8.80 1.09 3.94
CA ILE A 120 8.93 -0.37 3.91
C ILE A 120 8.43 -0.92 2.57
N ILE A 121 9.18 -1.84 2.01
CA ILE A 121 8.87 -2.49 0.74
C ILE A 121 9.33 -3.95 0.76
N GLY A 122 8.88 -4.73 -0.22
CA GLY A 122 9.37 -6.10 -0.43
C GLY A 122 8.55 -7.17 0.28
N GLU A 123 9.19 -8.23 0.74
CA GLU A 123 8.50 -9.40 1.29
C GLU A 123 7.76 -9.11 2.59
N GLU A 124 8.29 -8.25 3.45
CA GLU A 124 7.65 -7.86 4.71
C GLU A 124 6.28 -7.21 4.48
N LYS A 125 6.19 -6.37 3.44
CA LYS A 125 4.90 -5.79 3.03
C LYS A 125 3.87 -6.88 2.71
N LYS A 126 4.29 -7.96 2.04
CA LYS A 126 3.40 -9.04 1.63
C LYS A 126 2.82 -9.82 2.80
N LYS A 127 3.49 -9.85 3.96
CA LYS A 127 3.01 -10.56 5.16
C LYS A 127 1.65 -10.04 5.62
N ILE A 128 1.43 -8.74 5.58
CA ILE A 128 0.19 -8.13 6.09
C ILE A 128 -0.69 -7.51 5.00
N SER A 129 -0.16 -7.19 3.81
CA SER A 129 -0.95 -6.59 2.74
C SER A 129 -1.61 -7.61 1.81
N LYS A 130 -1.26 -8.89 1.89
CA LYS A 130 -1.92 -9.95 1.14
C LYS A 130 -3.00 -10.59 1.99
N LYS A 131 -4.20 -10.72 1.44
CA LYS A 131 -5.36 -11.28 2.13
C LYS A 131 -5.11 -12.65 2.75
N ASN A 132 -4.39 -13.53 2.04
CA ASN A 132 -4.08 -14.88 2.52
C ASN A 132 -2.99 -14.95 3.60
N ASN A 133 -2.17 -13.91 3.77
CA ASN A 133 -1.07 -13.92 4.73
C ASN A 133 -1.40 -13.14 6.01
N LEU A 134 -2.34 -12.19 5.93
CA LEU A 134 -2.65 -11.27 7.02
C LEU A 134 -3.03 -12.00 8.30
N ASN A 135 -4.05 -12.84 8.24
CA ASN A 135 -4.54 -13.55 9.43
C ASN A 135 -3.51 -14.53 9.98
N GLU A 136 -2.76 -15.22 9.14
CA GLU A 136 -1.69 -16.12 9.58
C GLU A 136 -0.61 -15.34 10.35
N THR A 137 -0.15 -14.23 9.80
CA THR A 137 0.85 -13.36 10.45
C THR A 137 0.35 -12.82 11.79
N LEU A 138 -0.92 -12.39 11.85
CA LEU A 138 -1.50 -11.88 13.09
C LEU A 138 -1.74 -13.00 14.12
N LYS A 139 -2.13 -14.21 13.70
CA LYS A 139 -2.24 -15.40 14.57
C LYS A 139 -0.90 -15.82 15.14
N GLU A 140 0.18 -15.75 14.36
CA GLU A 140 1.54 -16.00 14.85
C GLU A 140 1.98 -14.96 15.89
N THR A 141 1.66 -13.69 15.68
CA THR A 141 1.95 -12.63 16.65
C THR A 141 1.13 -12.81 17.93
N LEU A 142 -0.15 -13.19 17.79
CA LEU A 142 -1.02 -13.51 18.93
C LEU A 142 -0.52 -14.70 19.75
N LYS A 143 0.05 -15.73 19.11
CA LYS A 143 0.66 -16.87 19.84
C LYS A 143 1.86 -16.42 20.70
N LYS A 144 2.64 -15.45 20.22
CA LYS A 144 3.78 -14.90 20.96
C LYS A 144 3.33 -13.98 22.11
N HIS A 145 2.25 -13.25 21.87
CA HIS A 145 1.70 -12.22 22.78
C HIS A 145 0.19 -12.43 22.95
N PRO A 146 -0.25 -13.39 23.76
CA PRO A 146 -1.67 -13.74 23.91
C PRO A 146 -2.51 -12.57 24.41
N ASN A 147 -3.66 -12.34 23.76
CA ASN A 147 -4.63 -11.32 24.16
C ASN A 147 -6.03 -11.72 23.66
N GLU A 148 -6.97 -11.89 24.55
CA GLU A 148 -8.33 -12.36 24.23
C GLU A 148 -9.14 -11.32 23.44
N ILE A 149 -8.96 -10.04 23.72
CA ILE A 149 -9.67 -8.97 23.01
C ILE A 149 -9.19 -8.95 21.56
N PHE A 150 -7.88 -9.00 21.34
CA PHE A 150 -7.33 -9.03 19.98
C PHE A 150 -7.70 -10.33 19.23
N ALA A 151 -7.72 -11.46 19.91
CA ALA A 151 -8.15 -12.73 19.30
C ALA A 151 -9.56 -12.62 18.68
N LYS A 152 -10.46 -11.87 19.33
CA LYS A 152 -11.81 -11.60 18.81
C LYS A 152 -11.83 -10.65 17.62
N CYS A 153 -10.76 -9.88 17.38
CA CYS A 153 -10.68 -9.01 16.22
C CYS A 153 -10.34 -9.74 14.92
N LEU A 154 -9.85 -10.98 15.00
CA LEU A 154 -9.55 -11.79 13.82
C LEU A 154 -10.84 -12.40 13.26
N ILE A 155 -10.91 -12.47 11.92
CA ILE A 155 -11.98 -13.18 11.19
C ILE A 155 -11.48 -14.60 10.91
N GLN A 156 -12.35 -15.58 11.01
CA GLN A 156 -12.03 -16.96 10.60
C GLN A 156 -11.87 -16.99 9.07
N ASP A 157 -10.75 -17.52 8.60
CA ASP A 157 -10.41 -17.55 7.17
C ASP A 157 -9.74 -18.86 6.75
N TYR A 158 -9.81 -19.14 5.45
CA TYR A 158 -9.14 -20.25 4.78
C TYR A 158 -8.69 -19.83 3.39
N THR A 159 -7.52 -20.29 2.96
CA THR A 159 -7.05 -20.08 1.59
C THR A 159 -7.39 -21.31 0.74
N ILE A 160 -7.99 -21.09 -0.42
CA ILE A 160 -8.27 -22.14 -1.40
C ILE A 160 -7.68 -21.79 -2.77
N ASN A 161 -7.34 -22.83 -3.51
CA ASN A 161 -6.91 -22.72 -4.91
C ASN A 161 -7.87 -23.55 -5.76
N ILE A 162 -8.67 -22.89 -6.61
CA ILE A 162 -9.71 -23.51 -7.44
C ILE A 162 -9.06 -24.08 -8.70
N ILE A 163 -8.54 -25.30 -8.57
CA ILE A 163 -7.95 -26.10 -9.65
C ILE A 163 -8.47 -27.55 -9.56
N PRO A 164 -8.49 -28.31 -10.68
CA PRO A 164 -9.04 -29.68 -10.68
C PRO A 164 -8.40 -30.58 -9.61
N SER A 165 -7.08 -30.51 -9.43
CA SER A 165 -6.36 -31.34 -8.46
C SER A 165 -6.70 -31.05 -6.98
N ASN A 166 -7.32 -29.91 -6.69
CA ASN A 166 -7.71 -29.52 -5.33
C ASN A 166 -9.21 -29.60 -5.06
N PHE A 167 -10.00 -29.98 -6.03
CA PHE A 167 -11.45 -29.92 -5.99
C PHE A 167 -12.05 -30.74 -4.84
N GLU A 168 -11.60 -31.98 -4.61
CA GLU A 168 -12.10 -32.83 -3.53
C GLU A 168 -11.78 -32.25 -2.14
N ASN A 169 -10.61 -31.61 -1.98
CA ASN A 169 -10.27 -30.92 -0.74
C ASN A 169 -11.19 -29.72 -0.50
N ILE A 170 -11.53 -28.96 -1.55
CA ILE A 170 -12.45 -27.82 -1.47
C ILE A 170 -13.85 -28.30 -1.11
N LYS A 171 -14.33 -29.42 -1.69
CA LYS A 171 -15.64 -30.04 -1.36
C LYS A 171 -15.71 -30.43 0.10
N LYS A 172 -14.65 -31.07 0.61
CA LYS A 172 -14.57 -31.48 2.03
C LYS A 172 -14.60 -30.22 2.93
N LEU A 173 -13.76 -29.24 2.66
CA LEU A 173 -13.74 -27.98 3.40
C LEU A 173 -15.12 -27.30 3.35
N GLY A 174 -15.73 -27.18 2.16
CA GLY A 174 -17.04 -26.56 2.00
C GLY A 174 -18.11 -27.24 2.87
N LYS A 175 -18.19 -28.60 2.91
CA LYS A 175 -19.12 -29.31 3.81
C LYS A 175 -18.89 -28.88 5.26
N GLU A 176 -17.66 -28.92 5.76
CA GLU A 176 -17.31 -28.54 7.13
C GLU A 176 -17.69 -27.09 7.46
N LEU A 177 -17.55 -26.15 6.49
CA LEU A 177 -17.87 -24.75 6.67
C LEU A 177 -19.37 -24.50 6.75
N PHE A 178 -20.15 -25.07 5.83
CA PHE A 178 -21.59 -24.83 5.75
C PHE A 178 -22.43 -25.67 6.76
N GLU A 179 -21.89 -26.76 7.30
CA GLU A 179 -22.49 -27.45 8.45
C GLU A 179 -22.68 -26.55 9.67
N LYS A 180 -21.85 -25.56 9.84
CA LYS A 180 -21.92 -24.58 10.95
C LYS A 180 -23.00 -23.51 10.75
N LYS A 181 -23.79 -23.57 9.68
CA LYS A 181 -24.83 -22.58 9.30
C LYS A 181 -24.34 -21.13 9.28
N LYS A 182 -23.11 -20.93 8.85
CA LYS A 182 -22.50 -19.61 8.69
C LYS A 182 -22.57 -19.18 7.24
N VAL A 183 -22.56 -17.87 7.02
CA VAL A 183 -22.38 -17.27 5.69
C VAL A 183 -20.90 -17.01 5.47
N TRP A 184 -20.44 -17.28 4.26
CA TRP A 184 -19.04 -17.16 3.89
C TRP A 184 -18.87 -16.19 2.71
N ILE A 185 -17.84 -15.37 2.79
CA ILE A 185 -17.43 -14.47 1.70
C ILE A 185 -16.16 -14.99 1.06
N LEU A 186 -16.19 -15.11 -0.26
CA LEU A 186 -15.07 -15.55 -1.08
C LEU A 186 -14.45 -14.33 -1.76
N LYS A 187 -13.16 -14.12 -1.54
CA LYS A 187 -12.42 -12.94 -2.07
C LYS A 187 -11.22 -13.41 -2.89
N PRO A 188 -11.06 -13.01 -4.16
CA PRO A 188 -9.84 -13.31 -4.90
C PRO A 188 -8.64 -12.62 -4.22
N ILE A 189 -7.51 -13.35 -4.09
CA ILE A 189 -6.31 -12.81 -3.41
C ILE A 189 -5.80 -11.54 -4.11
N LYS A 190 -5.91 -11.49 -5.43
CA LYS A 190 -5.54 -10.31 -6.25
C LYS A 190 -6.69 -9.32 -6.46
N GLY A 191 -7.83 -9.51 -5.78
CA GLY A 191 -9.01 -8.67 -5.93
C GLY A 191 -8.77 -7.22 -5.49
N LEU A 192 -9.37 -6.28 -6.25
CA LEU A 192 -9.41 -4.85 -5.95
C LEU A 192 -10.84 -4.35 -6.07
N LEU A 193 -11.22 -3.35 -5.29
CA LEU A 193 -12.49 -2.62 -5.41
C LEU A 193 -13.74 -3.54 -5.40
N GLY A 194 -13.72 -4.61 -4.61
CA GLY A 194 -14.83 -5.55 -4.52
C GLY A 194 -14.99 -6.51 -5.70
N MET A 195 -14.14 -6.40 -6.73
CA MET A 195 -14.25 -7.27 -7.91
C MET A 195 -13.99 -8.74 -7.59
N GLY A 196 -14.92 -9.60 -8.05
CA GLY A 196 -14.84 -11.04 -7.91
C GLY A 196 -15.13 -11.53 -6.48
N ILE A 197 -15.70 -10.70 -5.62
CA ILE A 197 -16.20 -11.10 -4.31
C ILE A 197 -17.56 -11.78 -4.50
N GLU A 198 -17.73 -12.94 -3.87
CA GLU A 198 -18.98 -13.70 -3.85
C GLU A 198 -19.34 -14.03 -2.40
N ILE A 199 -20.63 -14.08 -2.08
CA ILE A 199 -21.14 -14.42 -0.75
C ILE A 199 -22.02 -15.66 -0.88
N PHE A 200 -21.82 -16.64 -0.01
CA PHE A 200 -22.53 -17.92 -0.01
C PHE A 200 -23.11 -18.20 1.38
N ASP A 201 -24.38 -18.52 1.42
CA ASP A 201 -25.11 -18.97 2.60
C ASP A 201 -25.38 -20.47 2.61
N ASN A 202 -25.10 -21.15 1.49
CA ASN A 202 -25.31 -22.58 1.33
C ASN A 202 -24.18 -23.27 0.54
N TYR A 203 -24.04 -24.57 0.80
CA TYR A 203 -22.99 -25.39 0.19
C TYR A 203 -23.19 -25.60 -1.31
N ALA A 204 -24.43 -25.72 -1.77
CA ALA A 204 -24.73 -26.06 -3.17
C ALA A 204 -24.25 -24.91 -4.11
N ASP A 205 -24.57 -23.67 -3.77
CA ASP A 205 -24.15 -22.51 -4.56
C ASP A 205 -22.62 -22.31 -4.52
N PHE A 206 -22.01 -22.54 -3.37
CA PHE A 206 -20.55 -22.49 -3.23
C PHE A 206 -19.87 -23.52 -4.13
N ILE A 207 -20.32 -24.80 -4.11
CA ILE A 207 -19.70 -25.84 -4.93
C ILE A 207 -19.95 -25.61 -6.40
N LYS A 208 -21.15 -25.17 -6.78
CA LYS A 208 -21.44 -24.79 -8.17
C LYS A 208 -20.48 -23.70 -8.65
N PHE A 209 -20.26 -22.66 -7.86
CA PHE A 209 -19.27 -21.61 -8.18
C PHE A 209 -17.88 -22.19 -8.39
N VAL A 210 -17.46 -23.13 -7.51
CA VAL A 210 -16.13 -23.77 -7.62
C VAL A 210 -16.06 -24.58 -8.93
N GLU A 211 -17.07 -25.39 -9.24
CA GLU A 211 -17.15 -26.20 -10.47
C GLU A 211 -17.08 -25.33 -11.72
N ASP A 212 -17.87 -24.26 -11.78
CA ASP A 212 -17.90 -23.29 -12.89
C ASP A 212 -16.55 -22.56 -13.10
N ASN A 213 -15.68 -22.58 -12.06
CA ASN A 213 -14.39 -21.93 -12.08
C ASN A 213 -13.18 -22.88 -12.07
N LEU A 214 -13.37 -24.20 -12.20
CA LEU A 214 -12.27 -25.17 -12.28
C LEU A 214 -11.45 -24.99 -13.54
N GLU A 215 -12.12 -24.88 -14.69
CA GLU A 215 -11.46 -24.65 -15.96
C GLU A 215 -11.01 -23.20 -16.14
N PRO A 216 -9.95 -22.97 -16.90
CA PRO A 216 -9.52 -21.61 -17.23
C PRO A 216 -10.63 -20.90 -18.03
N ARG A 217 -11.05 -19.74 -17.57
CA ARG A 217 -11.93 -18.88 -18.36
C ARG A 217 -11.16 -18.36 -19.58
N ASP A 218 -11.79 -18.36 -20.77
CA ASP A 218 -11.18 -17.67 -21.90
C ASP A 218 -11.22 -16.16 -21.66
N ILE A 219 -10.04 -15.55 -21.70
CA ILE A 219 -9.88 -14.10 -21.52
C ILE A 219 -10.57 -13.32 -22.64
N ASN A 220 -10.71 -13.93 -23.80
CA ASN A 220 -11.35 -13.29 -24.96
C ASN A 220 -12.86 -13.13 -24.76
N ASP A 221 -13.47 -13.94 -23.87
CA ASP A 221 -14.89 -13.87 -23.53
C ASP A 221 -15.18 -12.79 -22.45
N LEU A 222 -14.15 -12.14 -21.91
CA LEU A 222 -14.33 -11.13 -20.89
C LEU A 222 -14.78 -9.79 -21.50
N ASP A 223 -16.05 -9.45 -21.31
CA ASP A 223 -16.55 -8.12 -21.63
C ASP A 223 -16.10 -7.11 -20.55
N TYR A 224 -15.13 -6.28 -20.92
CA TYR A 224 -14.55 -5.28 -20.02
C TYR A 224 -15.53 -4.16 -19.67
N GLU A 225 -16.44 -3.82 -20.57
CA GLU A 225 -17.42 -2.77 -20.32
C GLU A 225 -18.49 -3.27 -19.35
N GLU A 226 -18.95 -4.52 -19.50
CA GLU A 226 -19.84 -5.17 -18.53
C GLU A 226 -19.22 -5.20 -17.12
N VAL A 227 -17.94 -5.58 -17.04
CA VAL A 227 -17.22 -5.59 -15.75
C VAL A 227 -17.13 -4.21 -15.15
N ARG A 228 -16.82 -3.19 -15.95
CA ARG A 228 -16.76 -1.80 -15.47
C ARG A 228 -18.10 -1.30 -14.97
N GLU A 229 -19.17 -1.63 -15.66
CA GLU A 229 -20.53 -1.26 -15.29
C GLU A 229 -20.97 -1.99 -14.02
N LYS A 230 -20.81 -3.32 -13.98
CA LYS A 230 -21.16 -4.17 -12.81
C LYS A 230 -20.50 -3.68 -11.53
N TYR A 231 -19.20 -3.35 -11.58
CA TYR A 231 -18.44 -2.93 -10.39
C TYR A 231 -18.31 -1.41 -10.27
N LYS A 232 -19.03 -0.63 -11.09
CA LYS A 232 -19.04 0.85 -11.06
C LYS A 232 -17.64 1.46 -10.97
N LEU A 233 -16.71 0.90 -11.77
CA LEU A 233 -15.32 1.28 -11.73
C LEU A 233 -15.11 2.70 -12.25
N VAL A 234 -14.62 3.58 -11.41
CA VAL A 234 -14.30 4.97 -11.74
C VAL A 234 -12.82 5.06 -12.11
N GLY A 235 -12.51 5.68 -13.25
CA GLY A 235 -11.15 5.87 -13.75
C GLY A 235 -10.67 4.78 -14.70
N GLU A 236 -9.44 4.92 -15.19
CA GLU A 236 -8.79 3.93 -16.07
C GLU A 236 -8.21 2.77 -15.24
N ILE A 237 -9.04 1.84 -14.82
CA ILE A 237 -8.52 0.56 -14.32
C ILE A 237 -7.99 -0.21 -15.53
N ASN A 238 -6.69 -0.47 -15.48
CA ASN A 238 -5.99 -1.15 -16.55
C ASN A 238 -6.62 -2.55 -16.79
N LYS A 239 -6.95 -2.86 -18.04
CA LYS A 239 -7.44 -4.17 -18.48
C LYS A 239 -6.59 -5.34 -17.96
N ILE A 240 -5.27 -5.13 -17.76
CA ILE A 240 -4.36 -6.12 -17.18
C ILE A 240 -4.75 -6.47 -15.73
N VAL A 241 -5.18 -5.48 -14.93
CA VAL A 241 -5.60 -5.70 -13.54
C VAL A 241 -6.90 -6.49 -13.50
N ILE A 242 -7.87 -6.10 -14.30
CA ILE A 242 -9.15 -6.82 -14.44
C ILE A 242 -8.89 -8.27 -14.84
N LYS A 243 -8.08 -8.51 -15.88
CA LYS A 243 -7.64 -9.85 -16.27
C LYS A 243 -7.03 -10.64 -15.11
N ALA A 244 -6.10 -10.05 -14.37
CA ALA A 244 -5.41 -10.73 -13.28
C ALA A 244 -6.36 -11.16 -12.15
N ILE A 245 -7.45 -10.42 -11.92
CA ILE A 245 -8.47 -10.74 -10.92
C ILE A 245 -9.34 -11.90 -11.42
N PHE A 246 -9.86 -11.81 -12.65
CA PHE A 246 -10.75 -12.84 -13.22
C PHE A 246 -10.04 -14.15 -13.53
N LEU A 247 -8.74 -14.12 -13.76
CA LEU A 247 -7.91 -15.33 -13.92
C LEU A 247 -7.38 -15.86 -12.58
N SER A 248 -7.64 -15.18 -11.47
CA SER A 248 -7.20 -15.67 -10.19
C SER A 248 -7.88 -17.01 -9.87
N LYS A 249 -7.08 -17.99 -9.51
CA LYS A 249 -7.54 -19.27 -8.98
C LYS A 249 -7.39 -19.35 -7.47
N GLU A 250 -6.72 -18.36 -6.88
CA GLU A 250 -6.44 -18.27 -5.46
C GLU A 250 -7.44 -17.36 -4.78
N TYR A 251 -8.11 -17.85 -3.79
CA TYR A 251 -9.14 -17.14 -3.02
C TYR A 251 -8.92 -17.32 -1.52
N VAL A 252 -9.41 -16.33 -0.77
CA VAL A 252 -9.62 -16.46 0.68
C VAL A 252 -11.11 -16.57 0.94
N ILE A 253 -11.50 -17.59 1.72
CA ILE A 253 -12.85 -17.72 2.27
C ILE A 253 -12.80 -17.18 3.69
N GLU A 254 -13.65 -16.21 3.99
CA GLU A 254 -13.78 -15.60 5.32
C GLU A 254 -15.20 -15.74 5.85
N GLU A 255 -15.34 -15.83 7.16
CA GLU A 255 -16.66 -15.74 7.80
C GLU A 255 -17.28 -14.37 7.50
N TYR A 256 -18.47 -14.35 6.91
CA TYR A 256 -19.18 -13.12 6.62
C TYR A 256 -19.85 -12.57 7.88
N ILE A 257 -19.69 -11.28 8.16
CA ILE A 257 -20.29 -10.61 9.31
C ILE A 257 -21.73 -10.24 8.98
N LEU A 258 -22.68 -11.05 9.50
CA LEU A 258 -24.11 -10.93 9.24
C LEU A 258 -24.79 -9.84 10.07
N ASP A 259 -24.25 -9.56 11.25
CA ASP A 259 -24.82 -8.58 12.18
C ASP A 259 -23.80 -7.43 12.41
N PRO A 260 -23.54 -6.60 11.37
CA PRO A 260 -22.68 -5.42 11.53
C PRO A 260 -23.44 -4.34 12.32
N LEU A 261 -22.69 -3.49 13.03
CA LEU A 261 -23.20 -2.20 13.43
C LEU A 261 -23.53 -1.41 12.17
N LEU A 262 -24.64 -0.68 12.19
CA LEU A 262 -25.09 0.09 11.04
C LEU A 262 -24.94 1.60 11.30
N PHE A 263 -24.60 2.32 10.25
CA PHE A 263 -24.63 3.78 10.22
C PHE A 263 -25.76 4.23 9.28
N GLU A 264 -26.75 4.93 9.80
CA GLU A 264 -27.95 5.35 9.04
C GLU A 264 -28.56 4.17 8.25
N ASN A 265 -28.76 3.03 8.91
CA ASN A 265 -29.23 1.73 8.37
C ASN A 265 -28.30 1.08 7.33
N LYS A 266 -27.12 1.62 7.08
CA LYS A 266 -26.17 1.13 6.09
C LYS A 266 -25.02 0.38 6.73
N LYS A 267 -24.56 -0.66 6.06
CA LYS A 267 -23.30 -1.32 6.39
C LYS A 267 -22.15 -0.35 6.16
N PHE A 268 -21.18 -0.33 7.07
CA PHE A 268 -20.02 0.53 6.96
C PHE A 268 -18.75 -0.20 7.42
N HIS A 269 -17.61 0.37 7.08
CA HIS A 269 -16.34 0.08 7.72
C HIS A 269 -15.64 1.39 8.11
N ILE A 270 -14.73 1.29 9.05
CA ILE A 270 -13.84 2.38 9.41
C ILE A 270 -12.43 2.10 8.90
N ARG A 271 -11.69 3.15 8.59
CA ARG A 271 -10.29 3.06 8.15
C ARG A 271 -9.39 3.89 9.05
N PRO A 272 -8.98 3.37 10.23
CA PRO A 272 -7.87 3.95 10.96
C PRO A 272 -6.58 3.85 10.15
N VAL A 273 -5.76 4.91 10.25
CA VAL A 273 -4.44 4.96 9.61
C VAL A 273 -3.38 4.96 10.69
N PHE A 274 -2.49 4.01 10.61
CA PHE A 274 -1.37 3.87 11.53
C PHE A 274 -0.06 4.25 10.84
N LEU A 275 0.83 4.89 11.59
CA LEU A 275 2.20 5.15 11.20
C LEU A 275 3.13 4.20 11.96
N TYR A 276 3.81 3.34 11.21
CA TYR A 276 4.97 2.60 11.68
C TYR A 276 6.22 3.42 11.46
N HIS A 277 7.06 3.57 12.47
CA HIS A 277 8.33 4.27 12.35
C HIS A 277 9.41 3.55 13.15
N LYS A 278 10.46 3.11 12.47
CA LYS A 278 11.64 2.54 13.11
C LYS A 278 12.75 3.57 13.13
N ARG A 279 13.01 4.15 14.30
CA ARG A 279 13.96 5.25 14.48
C ARG A 279 15.41 4.82 14.51
N ASP A 280 15.67 3.62 14.91
CA ASP A 280 17.00 2.98 14.91
C ASP A 280 16.81 1.47 14.74
N ASN A 281 17.87 0.69 14.86
CA ASN A 281 17.78 -0.76 14.74
C ASN A 281 17.03 -1.45 15.89
N LYS A 282 16.58 -0.70 16.90
CA LYS A 282 15.97 -1.26 18.12
C LYS A 282 14.60 -0.71 18.42
N THR A 283 14.36 0.57 18.14
CA THR A 283 13.14 1.27 18.58
C THR A 283 12.12 1.35 17.44
N VAL A 284 11.01 0.66 17.62
CA VAL A 284 9.82 0.78 16.76
C VAL A 284 8.81 1.66 17.48
N GLU A 285 8.29 2.64 16.80
CA GLU A 285 7.18 3.48 17.26
C GLU A 285 5.96 3.25 16.39
N GLY A 286 4.80 3.28 17.03
CA GLY A 286 3.50 3.24 16.37
C GLY A 286 2.70 4.48 16.72
N SER A 287 1.92 4.97 15.77
CA SER A 287 1.00 6.08 16.01
C SER A 287 -0.28 5.90 15.21
N LEU A 288 -1.40 6.40 15.74
CA LEU A 288 -2.71 6.41 15.09
C LEU A 288 -3.02 7.83 14.59
N PHE A 289 -3.41 7.97 13.35
CA PHE A 289 -3.92 9.24 12.82
C PHE A 289 -5.27 9.57 13.44
N LYS A 290 -5.43 10.80 13.93
CA LYS A 290 -6.59 11.21 14.72
C LYS A 290 -7.92 11.16 13.97
N LYS A 291 -7.89 11.25 12.64
CA LYS A 291 -9.09 11.19 11.80
C LYS A 291 -9.27 9.79 11.23
N ILE A 292 -10.23 9.06 11.75
CA ILE A 292 -10.58 7.71 11.28
C ILE A 292 -11.72 7.85 10.28
N LEU A 293 -11.47 7.55 9.00
CA LEU A 293 -12.48 7.64 7.97
C LEU A 293 -13.54 6.57 8.17
N LEU A 294 -14.82 6.94 7.95
CA LEU A 294 -15.94 6.04 7.85
C LEU A 294 -16.42 5.97 6.40
N ALA A 295 -16.51 4.77 5.85
CA ALA A 295 -17.06 4.51 4.53
C ALA A 295 -18.25 3.56 4.67
N HIS A 296 -19.39 3.89 4.03
CA HIS A 296 -20.61 3.11 4.14
C HIS A 296 -21.11 2.61 2.78
N ALA A 297 -21.99 1.62 2.80
CA ALA A 297 -22.69 1.12 1.63
C ALA A 297 -23.63 2.19 1.04
N LYS A 298 -23.98 2.02 -0.21
CA LYS A 298 -24.88 2.96 -0.91
C LYS A 298 -26.31 2.81 -0.46
N GLU A 299 -26.77 1.58 -0.28
CA GLU A 299 -28.13 1.23 0.09
C GLU A 299 -28.22 0.72 1.52
N ASP A 300 -29.44 0.70 2.06
CA ASP A 300 -29.73 0.20 3.40
C ASP A 300 -29.45 -1.29 3.49
N TYR A 301 -28.94 -1.71 4.63
CA TYR A 301 -28.54 -3.11 4.84
C TYR A 301 -29.74 -4.04 4.92
N ILE A 302 -29.77 -5.02 4.01
CA ILE A 302 -30.71 -6.14 4.01
C ILE A 302 -29.90 -7.42 4.23
N LYS A 303 -30.16 -8.13 5.31
CA LYS A 303 -29.31 -9.22 5.81
C LYS A 303 -29.13 -10.35 4.81
N ASP A 304 -30.17 -10.72 4.08
CA ASP A 304 -30.23 -11.91 3.24
C ASP A 304 -30.16 -11.62 1.73
N ASP A 305 -29.96 -10.35 1.34
CA ASP A 305 -29.81 -9.98 -0.07
C ASP A 305 -28.33 -9.95 -0.48
N PHE A 306 -27.69 -11.11 -0.52
CA PHE A 306 -26.25 -11.26 -0.81
C PHE A 306 -25.86 -10.91 -2.24
N LYS A 307 -26.80 -10.77 -3.15
CA LYS A 307 -26.54 -10.46 -4.57
C LYS A 307 -26.43 -8.96 -4.85
N ASN A 308 -26.98 -8.14 -3.98
CA ASN A 308 -26.94 -6.69 -4.16
C ASN A 308 -25.64 -6.08 -3.61
N ILE A 309 -24.69 -5.84 -4.49
CA ILE A 309 -23.39 -5.26 -4.11
C ILE A 309 -23.51 -3.89 -3.46
N ASP A 310 -24.54 -3.10 -3.77
CA ASP A 310 -24.74 -1.75 -3.22
C ASP A 310 -25.12 -1.77 -1.72
N ILE A 311 -25.54 -2.94 -1.21
CA ILE A 311 -25.80 -3.19 0.22
C ILE A 311 -24.52 -3.64 0.95
N HIS A 312 -23.67 -4.43 0.28
CA HIS A 312 -22.55 -5.13 0.92
C HIS A 312 -21.21 -4.44 0.73
N ASP A 313 -21.04 -3.67 -0.36
CA ASP A 313 -19.83 -2.89 -0.60
C ASP A 313 -19.89 -1.54 0.13
N SER A 314 -19.13 -1.44 1.20
CA SER A 314 -19.01 -0.21 1.99
C SER A 314 -17.94 0.76 1.47
N HIS A 315 -17.56 0.67 0.19
CA HIS A 315 -16.67 1.64 -0.44
C HIS A 315 -17.40 2.79 -1.12
N PHE A 316 -18.72 2.92 -0.89
CA PHE A 316 -19.46 4.04 -1.42
C PHE A 316 -18.90 5.34 -0.85
N ARG A 317 -18.51 6.23 -1.74
CA ARG A 317 -17.91 7.51 -1.39
C ARG A 317 -18.89 8.61 -1.67
N SER A 318 -19.59 9.05 -0.63
CA SER A 318 -20.41 10.25 -0.75
C SER A 318 -19.52 11.45 -1.06
N THR A 319 -19.85 12.17 -2.12
CA THR A 319 -19.16 13.41 -2.50
C THR A 319 -19.58 14.59 -1.61
N SER A 320 -20.64 14.44 -0.83
CA SER A 320 -21.30 15.54 -0.11
C SER A 320 -20.94 15.62 1.37
N ARG A 321 -20.45 14.53 2.00
CA ARG A 321 -20.22 14.51 3.45
C ARG A 321 -19.02 13.64 3.81
N ARG A 322 -18.09 14.20 4.60
CA ARG A 322 -17.04 13.41 5.26
C ARG A 322 -17.57 12.90 6.58
N LEU A 323 -17.42 11.61 6.79
CA LEU A 323 -17.78 10.94 8.02
C LEU A 323 -16.51 10.44 8.70
N PHE A 324 -16.38 10.77 9.98
CA PHE A 324 -15.28 10.32 10.80
C PHE A 324 -15.81 9.58 12.01
N PHE A 325 -15.17 8.47 12.34
CA PHE A 325 -15.34 7.79 13.61
C PHE A 325 -14.44 8.46 14.67
N PRO A 326 -14.89 8.68 15.92
CA PRO A 326 -16.21 8.31 16.44
C PRO A 326 -17.32 9.33 16.21
N ASN A 327 -17.02 10.51 15.67
CA ASN A 327 -17.96 11.64 15.61
C ASN A 327 -19.30 11.30 14.95
N ALA A 328 -19.27 10.39 13.94
CA ALA A 328 -20.51 9.93 13.29
C ALA A 328 -21.48 9.20 14.25
N PHE A 329 -21.01 8.77 15.43
CA PHE A 329 -21.76 7.99 16.40
C PHE A 329 -22.00 8.69 17.75
N GLU A 330 -21.66 9.98 17.88
CA GLU A 330 -21.79 10.73 19.13
C GLU A 330 -23.20 10.69 19.73
N ASN A 331 -24.25 10.56 18.89
CA ASN A 331 -25.64 10.50 19.33
C ASN A 331 -26.20 9.06 19.44
N THR A 332 -25.42 8.03 19.10
CA THR A 332 -25.90 6.64 19.04
C THR A 332 -25.13 5.69 19.94
N LEU A 333 -23.88 5.99 20.22
CA LEU A 333 -23.03 5.22 21.13
C LEU A 333 -22.71 6.06 22.37
N THR A 334 -22.64 5.41 23.52
CA THR A 334 -22.17 6.03 24.75
C THR A 334 -20.66 6.26 24.72
N GLU A 335 -20.16 7.18 25.54
CA GLU A 335 -18.72 7.44 25.69
C GLU A 335 -17.94 6.17 26.04
N ASN A 336 -18.49 5.32 26.91
CA ASN A 336 -17.85 4.04 27.29
C ASN A 336 -17.77 3.06 26.12
N GLN A 337 -18.80 3.01 25.27
CA GLN A 337 -18.79 2.19 24.06
C GLN A 337 -17.76 2.69 23.04
N ILE A 338 -17.68 3.99 22.84
CA ILE A 338 -16.67 4.62 21.98
C ILE A 338 -15.26 4.35 22.55
N ALA A 339 -15.05 4.53 23.86
CA ALA A 339 -13.76 4.25 24.49
C ALA A 339 -13.33 2.79 24.31
N ASN A 340 -14.23 1.83 24.48
CA ASN A 340 -13.98 0.40 24.24
C ASN A 340 -13.59 0.12 22.78
N LEU A 341 -14.29 0.71 21.82
CA LEU A 341 -13.95 0.57 20.39
C LEU A 341 -12.58 1.17 20.08
N MET A 342 -12.27 2.34 20.65
CA MET A 342 -10.96 2.98 20.49
C MET A 342 -9.84 2.14 21.09
N GLU A 343 -10.07 1.46 22.23
CA GLU A 343 -9.12 0.52 22.82
C GLU A 343 -8.85 -0.67 21.88
N GLN A 344 -9.90 -1.26 21.29
CA GLN A 344 -9.76 -2.32 20.31
C GLN A 344 -8.98 -1.85 19.06
N ILE A 345 -9.26 -0.64 18.54
CA ILE A 345 -8.55 -0.04 17.39
C ILE A 345 -7.06 0.14 17.72
N ASN A 346 -6.73 0.68 18.91
CA ASN A 346 -5.36 0.85 19.35
C ASN A 346 -4.64 -0.51 19.49
N LEU A 347 -5.34 -1.51 20.00
CA LEU A 347 -4.82 -2.87 20.12
C LEU A 347 -4.57 -3.52 18.75
N ILE A 348 -5.45 -3.32 17.78
CA ILE A 348 -5.26 -3.74 16.39
C ILE A 348 -3.99 -3.10 15.81
N GLY A 349 -3.82 -1.80 15.98
CA GLY A 349 -2.61 -1.09 15.55
C GLY A 349 -1.33 -1.64 16.20
N LYS A 350 -1.36 -1.92 17.50
CA LYS A 350 -0.27 -2.55 18.23
C LYS A 350 0.15 -3.89 17.61
N TYR A 351 -0.82 -4.78 17.37
CA TYR A 351 -0.54 -6.12 16.83
C TYR A 351 -0.08 -6.08 15.37
N ILE A 352 -0.65 -5.22 14.53
CA ILE A 352 -0.22 -5.05 13.14
C ILE A 352 1.22 -4.51 13.10
N ILE A 353 1.53 -3.48 13.88
CA ILE A 353 2.88 -2.91 13.95
C ILE A 353 3.86 -3.91 14.54
N GLY A 354 3.48 -4.63 15.58
CA GLY A 354 4.32 -5.63 16.22
C GLY A 354 4.56 -6.88 15.36
N SER A 355 3.68 -7.16 14.38
CA SER A 355 3.87 -8.25 13.42
C SER A 355 4.89 -7.93 12.33
N LEU A 356 5.22 -6.65 12.17
CA LEU A 356 6.24 -6.19 11.24
C LEU A 356 7.63 -6.31 11.90
N ASP A 357 8.19 -7.51 11.87
CA ASP A 357 9.61 -7.72 12.25
C ASP A 357 10.52 -7.23 11.14
N VAL A 358 10.54 -5.92 10.93
CA VAL A 358 11.22 -5.33 9.78
C VAL A 358 12.59 -4.83 10.17
N GLY A 359 13.62 -5.50 9.66
CA GLY A 359 14.87 -4.83 9.38
C GLY A 359 14.61 -3.74 8.33
N CYS A 360 15.07 -2.52 8.52
CA CYS A 360 15.01 -1.53 7.45
C CYS A 360 15.68 -2.11 6.20
N TYR A 361 14.99 -2.04 5.06
CA TYR A 361 15.45 -2.67 3.84
C TYR A 361 16.84 -2.19 3.45
N LYS A 362 17.78 -3.13 3.19
CA LYS A 362 19.13 -2.92 2.69
C LYS A 362 19.74 -1.55 3.05
N GLU A 363 20.42 -1.45 4.16
CA GLU A 363 21.23 -0.29 4.54
C GLU A 363 20.48 1.04 4.77
N SER A 364 19.13 1.07 4.76
CA SER A 364 18.39 2.22 5.26
C SER A 364 18.58 2.34 6.76
N LYS A 365 18.96 3.51 7.22
CA LYS A 365 19.18 3.75 8.65
C LYS A 365 17.86 3.80 9.41
N TYR A 366 16.84 4.34 8.78
CA TYR A 366 15.49 4.51 9.32
C TYR A 366 14.45 4.05 8.31
N CYS A 367 13.34 3.52 8.77
CA CYS A 367 12.23 3.17 7.91
C CYS A 367 10.89 3.52 8.54
N TYR A 368 9.90 3.72 7.69
CA TYR A 368 8.53 4.03 8.08
C TYR A 368 7.55 3.37 7.13
N GLU A 369 6.30 3.28 7.55
CA GLU A 369 5.20 2.91 6.65
C GLU A 369 3.89 3.49 7.17
N VAL A 370 3.02 3.86 6.24
CA VAL A 370 1.66 4.28 6.52
C VAL A 370 0.74 3.10 6.22
N LEU A 371 -0.06 2.71 7.20
CA LEU A 371 -0.89 1.51 7.19
C LEU A 371 -2.36 1.91 7.34
N GLY A 372 -3.19 1.68 6.33
CA GLY A 372 -4.64 1.78 6.45
C GLY A 372 -5.24 0.42 6.78
N VAL A 373 -6.08 0.36 7.79
CA VAL A 373 -6.71 -0.89 8.22
C VAL A 373 -8.21 -0.78 8.07
N ASP A 374 -8.80 -1.63 7.24
CA ASP A 374 -10.25 -1.68 7.11
C ASP A 374 -10.83 -2.57 8.21
N ILE A 375 -11.69 -1.98 9.03
CA ILE A 375 -12.31 -2.61 10.20
C ILE A 375 -13.83 -2.50 10.07
N ILE A 376 -14.52 -3.63 10.15
CA ILE A 376 -15.96 -3.66 10.35
C ILE A 376 -16.24 -3.81 11.86
N ILE A 377 -17.26 -3.11 12.34
CA ILE A 377 -17.73 -3.21 13.73
C ILE A 377 -18.99 -4.05 13.73
N THR A 378 -19.07 -5.04 14.60
CA THR A 378 -20.27 -5.87 14.76
C THR A 378 -21.29 -5.17 15.67
N LYS A 379 -22.55 -5.66 15.67
CA LYS A 379 -23.63 -5.08 16.48
C LYS A 379 -23.33 -5.17 18.00
N ASP A 380 -22.55 -6.14 18.43
CA ASP A 380 -22.07 -6.32 19.80
C ASP A 380 -20.76 -5.54 20.09
N LEU A 381 -20.44 -4.57 19.25
CA LEU A 381 -19.31 -3.63 19.39
C LEU A 381 -17.93 -4.33 19.38
N GLN A 382 -17.78 -5.38 18.58
CA GLN A 382 -16.51 -6.04 18.35
C GLN A 382 -15.92 -5.56 17.02
N CYS A 383 -14.69 -5.04 17.05
CA CYS A 383 -13.92 -4.73 15.85
C CYS A 383 -13.45 -6.02 15.14
N LYS A 384 -13.58 -6.07 13.81
CA LYS A 384 -13.10 -7.18 12.96
C LYS A 384 -12.21 -6.65 11.86
N ILE A 385 -10.98 -7.16 11.76
CA ILE A 385 -10.00 -6.76 10.75
C ILE A 385 -10.36 -7.38 9.42
N MET A 386 -10.55 -6.56 8.38
CA MET A 386 -10.90 -7.03 7.03
C MET A 386 -9.70 -7.06 6.10
N GLU A 387 -8.89 -5.99 6.12
CA GLU A 387 -7.78 -5.78 5.19
C GLU A 387 -6.77 -4.79 5.77
N VAL A 388 -5.50 -4.94 5.40
CA VAL A 388 -4.44 -3.95 5.67
C VAL A 388 -3.87 -3.45 4.35
N GLN A 389 -3.96 -2.16 4.15
CA GLN A 389 -3.38 -1.47 3.00
C GLN A 389 -2.07 -0.80 3.40
N MET A 390 -1.06 -0.90 2.55
CA MET A 390 0.26 -0.30 2.76
C MET A 390 0.65 0.56 1.57
N THR A 391 1.31 1.67 1.82
CA THR A 391 1.96 2.57 0.85
C THR A 391 1.00 3.36 -0.04
N ASN A 392 -0.18 2.85 -0.37
CA ASN A 392 -1.14 3.49 -1.28
C ASN A 392 -2.39 3.95 -0.53
N ILE A 393 -2.21 4.47 0.69
CA ILE A 393 -3.30 5.00 1.48
C ILE A 393 -3.60 6.38 0.94
N SER A 394 -4.70 6.46 0.24
CA SER A 394 -5.28 7.72 -0.19
C SER A 394 -6.75 7.71 0.16
N PHE A 395 -7.21 8.80 0.71
CA PHE A 395 -8.63 9.06 0.87
C PHE A 395 -9.20 9.72 -0.40
N ALA A 396 -8.29 10.08 -1.34
CA ALA A 396 -8.60 10.86 -2.51
C ALA A 396 -9.25 10.00 -3.60
N THR A 397 -10.55 10.16 -3.71
CA THR A 397 -11.26 9.93 -4.97
C THR A 397 -12.05 11.16 -5.39
N THR A 398 -11.99 12.22 -4.58
CA THR A 398 -12.66 13.48 -4.85
C THR A 398 -11.79 14.63 -4.36
N LYS A 399 -11.96 15.83 -4.89
CA LYS A 399 -11.27 17.04 -4.43
C LYS A 399 -11.37 17.29 -2.91
N PHE A 400 -12.39 16.74 -2.26
CA PHE A 400 -12.58 16.86 -0.80
C PHE A 400 -11.57 16.04 0.00
N ASN A 401 -11.05 14.96 -0.58
CA ASN A 401 -10.11 14.09 0.11
C ASN A 401 -8.66 14.57 -0.05
N ASP A 402 -8.37 15.47 -1.01
CA ASP A 402 -7.03 16.01 -1.20
C ASP A 402 -6.51 16.73 0.07
N ALA A 403 -7.38 17.50 0.75
CA ALA A 403 -7.00 18.17 2.00
C ALA A 403 -6.77 17.19 3.17
N LEU A 404 -7.48 16.05 3.21
CA LEU A 404 -7.24 15.02 4.22
C LEU A 404 -5.96 14.26 3.93
N ASP A 405 -5.67 13.98 2.66
CA ASP A 405 -4.40 13.40 2.24
C ASP A 405 -3.23 14.35 2.53
N GLU A 406 -3.40 15.66 2.29
CA GLU A 406 -2.39 16.67 2.63
C GLU A 406 -2.10 16.69 4.13
N GLU A 407 -3.13 16.69 4.97
CA GLU A 407 -2.99 16.65 6.42
C GLU A 407 -2.32 15.35 6.90
N LEU A 408 -2.71 14.20 6.36
CA LEU A 408 -2.11 12.92 6.69
C LEU A 408 -0.62 12.89 6.34
N PHE A 409 -0.26 13.27 5.11
CA PHE A 409 1.12 13.20 4.67
C PHE A 409 1.99 14.30 5.29
N GLU A 410 1.46 15.49 5.53
CA GLU A 410 2.16 16.53 6.29
C GLU A 410 2.49 16.04 7.71
N SER A 411 1.49 15.48 8.42
CA SER A 411 1.69 14.88 9.75
C SER A 411 2.65 13.68 9.71
N CYS A 412 2.63 12.89 8.63
CA CYS A 412 3.59 11.80 8.46
C CYS A 412 5.01 12.36 8.35
N MET A 413 5.24 13.38 7.52
CA MET A 413 6.56 13.98 7.35
C MET A 413 7.05 14.67 8.62
N GLU A 414 6.16 15.31 9.38
CA GLU A 414 6.43 15.86 10.71
C GLU A 414 7.03 14.79 11.65
N ASN A 415 6.46 13.59 11.68
CA ASN A 415 6.91 12.50 12.55
C ASN A 415 8.15 11.78 12.02
N VAL A 416 8.29 11.65 10.70
CA VAL A 416 9.30 10.79 10.06
C VAL A 416 10.55 11.55 9.66
N ILE A 417 10.39 12.78 9.14
CA ILE A 417 11.49 13.54 8.56
C ILE A 417 11.95 14.66 9.49
N ASP A 418 11.04 15.48 10.00
CA ASP A 418 11.39 16.70 10.69
C ASP A 418 12.15 16.45 12.00
N TYR A 419 11.99 15.26 12.58
CA TYR A 419 12.81 14.81 13.72
C TYR A 419 14.30 14.74 13.38
N TYR A 420 14.67 14.27 12.17
CA TYR A 420 16.07 14.12 11.75
C TYR A 420 16.59 15.34 10.99
N TYR A 421 15.70 16.02 10.30
CA TYR A 421 15.97 17.11 9.38
C TYR A 421 14.96 18.23 9.61
N PRO A 422 15.14 19.02 10.67
CA PRO A 422 14.22 20.12 10.98
C PRO A 422 14.03 21.03 9.77
N PRO A 423 12.80 21.48 9.50
CA PRO A 423 12.51 22.36 8.36
C PRO A 423 13.23 23.69 8.52
N ALA A 424 13.74 24.24 7.42
CA ALA A 424 14.34 25.57 7.40
C ALA A 424 13.28 26.68 7.45
N ASN A 425 12.11 26.42 6.88
CA ASN A 425 10.96 27.32 6.98
C ASN A 425 10.13 26.99 8.21
N PRO A 426 9.59 27.97 8.92
CA PRO A 426 8.60 27.69 9.98
C PRO A 426 7.39 26.97 9.39
N ILE A 427 7.02 25.83 10.01
CA ILE A 427 5.83 25.05 9.68
C ILE A 427 5.05 24.88 10.98
N GLU A 428 3.77 25.27 10.96
CA GLU A 428 2.89 25.02 12.09
C GLU A 428 2.64 23.51 12.23
N PRO A 429 2.93 22.92 13.40
CA PRO A 429 2.74 21.49 13.63
C PRO A 429 1.25 21.12 13.50
N ILE A 430 0.95 20.09 12.70
CA ILE A 430 -0.42 19.57 12.57
C ILE A 430 -0.76 18.65 13.74
N ASN A 431 0.24 17.93 14.30
CA ASN A 431 0.03 16.97 15.38
C ASN A 431 -1.09 15.96 15.09
N GLY A 432 -1.17 15.49 13.84
CA GLY A 432 -2.24 14.63 13.36
C GLY A 432 -2.17 13.19 13.89
N PHE A 433 -1.06 12.77 14.49
CA PHE A 433 -0.87 11.42 15.03
C PHE A 433 -0.84 11.41 16.56
N THR A 434 -1.44 10.37 17.14
CA THR A 434 -1.35 10.04 18.57
C THR A 434 -0.49 8.79 18.74
N LYS A 435 0.50 8.81 19.64
CA LYS A 435 1.38 7.66 19.91
C LYS A 435 0.58 6.48 20.46
N LEU A 436 0.93 5.29 19.99
CA LEU A 436 0.46 4.01 20.50
C LEU A 436 1.50 3.43 21.48
N ASN A 437 1.02 2.78 22.53
CA ASN A 437 1.87 1.91 23.33
C ASN A 437 1.99 0.55 22.61
N ILE A 438 3.11 0.35 21.91
CA ILE A 438 3.38 -0.89 21.15
C ILE A 438 4.21 -1.92 21.93
N THR A 439 4.57 -1.67 23.19
CA THR A 439 5.25 -2.67 24.04
C THR A 439 4.30 -3.83 24.34
N PHE A 440 4.75 -5.06 24.08
CA PHE A 440 4.02 -6.28 24.42
C PHE A 440 4.37 -6.75 25.83
#